data_c62ab86b17d2b595ef6fdde5476bf8f0
#
_entry.id   c62ab86b17d2b595ef6fdde5476bf8f0
#
_cell.length_a   1.000
_cell.length_b   1.000
_cell.length_c   1.000
_cell.angle_alpha   90.00
_cell.angle_beta   90.00
_cell.angle_gamma   90.00
#
_symmetry.space_group_name_H-M   'P 1'
#
loop_
_entity.id
_entity.type
_entity.pdbx_description
1 polymer ?
#
loop_
_entity_poly.entity_id
_entity_poly.type
_entity_poly.pdbx_seq_one_letter_code
_entity_poly.pdbx_strand_id
1 'polypeptide(L)'
;MKRDILILSALCTCCNLFAEEITVKYLRYAGPYEIKGPFIVDSLDVNSKKFTDAELLKTAIPFNNVRKSNRTLDAATTAGQSKNSSVSLASFYLNSDRYTDGTLQISGPEHYEVYIDNEKQTPANGELKLTLEPRRYEVVIKYLTAPDETNHIPKVTFKTDSKAVVTATTDPEKRYTLSDVFDGTRIRSVSLSPNGKYLLTAYQTTY
;
A
#
# COMPACT_ATOMS: atom_id res chain seq x y z
N MET A 1 -67.22 17.70 17.10
CA MET A 1 -66.42 16.90 16.13
C MET A 1 -64.93 17.23 16.29
N LYS A 2 -64.23 16.42 17.00
CA LYS A 2 -62.72 16.54 17.17
C LYS A 2 -62.07 15.64 16.12
N ARG A 3 -61.26 16.22 15.23
CA ARG A 3 -60.49 15.48 14.23
C ARG A 3 -59.13 15.18 14.83
N ASP A 4 -58.89 13.93 15.16
CA ASP A 4 -57.60 13.43 15.61
C ASP A 4 -56.66 13.36 14.40
N ILE A 5 -55.63 14.17 14.44
CA ILE A 5 -54.54 14.13 13.46
C ILE A 5 -53.51 13.09 13.95
N LEU A 6 -53.51 11.96 13.28
CA LEU A 6 -52.50 10.90 13.46
C LEU A 6 -51.19 11.35 12.82
N ILE A 7 -50.26 11.78 13.64
CA ILE A 7 -48.88 12.07 13.19
C ILE A 7 -48.17 10.73 13.06
N LEU A 8 -48.04 10.24 11.83
CA LEU A 8 -47.23 9.10 11.49
C LEU A 8 -45.74 9.52 11.55
N SER A 9 -45.13 9.28 12.69
CA SER A 9 -43.68 9.44 12.87
C SER A 9 -42.97 8.39 12.03
N ALA A 10 -42.50 8.77 10.84
CA ALA A 10 -41.60 7.95 10.07
C ALA A 10 -40.22 7.90 10.81
N LEU A 11 -40.01 6.81 11.52
CA LEU A 11 -38.70 6.49 12.08
C LEU A 11 -37.78 6.20 10.90
N CYS A 12 -37.05 7.23 10.44
CA CYS A 12 -35.97 7.08 9.50
C CYS A 12 -34.82 6.39 10.25
N THR A 13 -34.80 5.06 10.18
CA THR A 13 -33.67 4.27 10.68
C THR A 13 -32.51 4.59 9.75
N CYS A 14 -31.71 5.58 10.10
CA CYS A 14 -30.42 5.80 9.49
C CYS A 14 -29.60 4.53 9.75
N CYS A 15 -29.50 3.67 8.74
CA CYS A 15 -28.47 2.66 8.70
C CYS A 15 -27.14 3.43 8.74
N ASN A 16 -26.54 3.51 9.93
CA ASN A 16 -25.17 3.93 10.05
C ASN A 16 -24.34 2.87 9.33
N LEU A 17 -24.02 3.13 8.06
CA LEU A 17 -22.94 2.46 7.37
C LEU A 17 -21.68 2.85 8.14
N PHE A 18 -21.25 2.02 9.05
CA PHE A 18 -19.98 2.19 9.72
C PHE A 18 -18.90 1.88 8.69
N ALA A 19 -18.40 2.93 8.03
CA ALA A 19 -17.15 2.82 7.30
C ALA A 19 -16.07 2.48 8.32
N GLU A 20 -15.45 1.31 8.19
CA GLU A 20 -14.32 0.96 9.03
C GLU A 20 -13.08 1.68 8.49
N GLU A 21 -12.43 2.47 9.35
CA GLU A 21 -11.20 3.18 9.02
C GLU A 21 -10.02 2.54 9.77
N ILE A 22 -9.11 1.96 9.02
CA ILE A 22 -7.90 1.33 9.53
C ILE A 22 -6.74 2.29 9.32
N THR A 23 -6.19 2.84 10.40
CA THR A 23 -4.98 3.67 10.34
C THR A 23 -3.74 2.79 10.46
N VAL A 24 -2.83 2.91 9.51
CA VAL A 24 -1.52 2.25 9.57
C VAL A 24 -0.65 3.00 10.56
N LYS A 25 -0.41 2.39 11.74
CA LYS A 25 0.36 3.03 12.82
C LYS A 25 1.86 3.01 12.56
N TYR A 26 2.37 1.91 12.04
CA TYR A 26 3.80 1.66 11.85
C TYR A 26 4.09 1.37 10.41
N LEU A 27 5.22 1.88 9.93
CA LEU A 27 5.74 1.65 8.59
C LEU A 27 7.20 1.20 8.69
N ARG A 28 7.60 0.18 7.94
CA ARG A 28 9.01 -0.11 7.70
C ARG A 28 9.57 1.03 6.86
N TYR A 29 10.78 1.43 7.18
CA TYR A 29 11.41 2.57 6.55
C TYR A 29 12.81 2.24 6.07
N ALA A 30 13.13 2.71 4.87
CA ALA A 30 14.49 2.70 4.34
C ALA A 30 14.79 4.04 3.65
N GLY A 31 15.86 4.67 4.08
CA GLY A 31 16.28 5.98 3.61
C GLY A 31 16.71 6.90 4.76
N PRO A 32 16.84 8.23 4.54
CA PRO A 32 16.76 8.86 3.22
C PRO A 32 17.93 8.47 2.32
N TYR A 33 17.67 8.25 1.04
CA TYR A 33 18.70 8.04 0.02
C TYR A 33 18.92 9.37 -0.71
N GLU A 34 20.01 10.02 -0.43
CA GLU A 34 20.36 11.25 -1.11
C GLU A 34 20.59 11.00 -2.60
N ILE A 35 19.98 11.83 -3.42
CA ILE A 35 20.21 11.82 -4.86
C ILE A 35 21.56 12.49 -5.10
N LYS A 36 22.55 11.67 -5.45
CA LYS A 36 23.92 12.09 -5.76
C LYS A 36 24.15 12.00 -7.25
N GLY A 37 24.93 12.94 -7.79
CA GLY A 37 25.40 12.81 -9.16
C GLY A 37 25.49 14.13 -9.90
N PRO A 38 25.86 14.11 -11.17
CA PRO A 38 25.98 15.31 -12.01
C PRO A 38 24.65 16.07 -12.14
N PHE A 39 23.54 15.40 -11.85
CA PHE A 39 22.20 16.00 -11.81
C PHE A 39 22.03 17.10 -10.75
N ILE A 40 22.90 17.16 -9.74
CA ILE A 40 22.78 18.11 -8.61
C ILE A 40 23.76 19.27 -8.74
N VAL A 41 24.89 19.10 -9.42
CA VAL A 41 25.93 20.13 -9.49
C VAL A 41 25.40 21.41 -10.14
N ASP A 42 24.60 21.29 -11.20
CA ASP A 42 23.97 22.41 -11.88
C ASP A 42 22.45 22.36 -11.86
N SER A 43 21.86 21.32 -11.25
CA SER A 43 20.40 21.06 -11.26
C SER A 43 19.78 21.04 -12.67
N LEU A 44 20.57 20.71 -13.68
CA LEU A 44 20.16 20.77 -15.08
C LEU A 44 20.33 19.41 -15.75
N ASP A 45 19.38 19.06 -16.63
CA ASP A 45 19.48 17.94 -17.54
C ASP A 45 20.39 18.27 -18.76
N VAL A 46 20.54 17.32 -19.69
CA VAL A 46 21.32 17.49 -20.90
C VAL A 46 20.80 18.61 -21.83
N ASN A 47 19.57 19.08 -21.63
CA ASN A 47 18.96 20.19 -22.36
C ASN A 47 18.99 21.50 -21.56
N SER A 48 19.80 21.60 -20.50
CA SER A 48 19.89 22.75 -19.60
C SER A 48 18.56 23.09 -18.90
N LYS A 49 17.70 22.09 -18.67
CA LYS A 49 16.46 22.20 -17.91
C LYS A 49 16.65 21.61 -16.52
N LYS A 50 16.01 22.23 -15.52
CA LYS A 50 15.99 21.67 -14.16
C LYS A 50 15.28 20.32 -14.15
N PHE A 51 15.83 19.37 -13.40
CA PHE A 51 15.14 18.12 -13.12
C PHE A 51 13.87 18.40 -12.34
N THR A 52 12.79 17.81 -12.79
CA THR A 52 11.50 17.85 -12.09
C THR A 52 11.47 16.83 -10.95
N ASP A 53 10.66 17.08 -9.93
CA ASP A 53 10.50 16.15 -8.81
C ASP A 53 10.03 14.77 -9.27
N ALA A 54 9.21 14.73 -10.33
CA ALA A 54 8.79 13.49 -10.96
C ALA A 54 9.95 12.71 -11.60
N GLU A 55 10.97 13.40 -12.11
CA GLU A 55 12.18 12.76 -12.66
C GLU A 55 13.10 12.28 -11.54
N LEU A 56 13.28 13.09 -10.49
CA LEU A 56 14.05 12.71 -9.31
C LEU A 56 13.43 11.49 -8.62
N LEU A 57 12.11 11.42 -8.56
CA LEU A 57 11.39 10.29 -7.99
C LEU A 57 11.60 8.98 -8.78
N LYS A 58 11.96 9.05 -10.08
CA LYS A 58 12.30 7.87 -10.89
C LYS A 58 13.62 7.20 -10.49
N THR A 59 14.42 7.81 -9.60
CA THR A 59 15.68 7.21 -9.12
C THR A 59 15.44 5.76 -8.69
N ALA A 60 16.21 4.84 -9.26
CA ALA A 60 16.03 3.41 -9.00
C ALA A 60 16.54 3.04 -7.60
N ILE A 61 15.63 2.70 -6.71
CA ILE A 61 15.94 2.19 -5.37
C ILE A 61 15.29 0.81 -5.24
N PRO A 62 16.08 -0.24 -4.97
CA PRO A 62 15.54 -1.58 -4.81
C PRO A 62 14.60 -1.68 -3.60
N PHE A 63 13.40 -2.22 -3.78
CA PHE A 63 12.44 -2.41 -2.68
C PHE A 63 12.93 -3.40 -1.63
N ASN A 64 13.90 -4.25 -1.97
CA ASN A 64 14.57 -5.10 -0.98
C ASN A 64 15.20 -4.30 0.17
N ASN A 65 15.53 -3.04 -0.04
CA ASN A 65 16.08 -2.19 1.02
C ASN A 65 15.07 -1.99 2.15
N VAL A 66 13.81 -1.74 1.83
CA VAL A 66 12.76 -1.59 2.84
C VAL A 66 12.27 -2.94 3.38
N ARG A 67 12.26 -3.99 2.54
CA ARG A 67 11.91 -5.35 2.97
C ARG A 67 12.87 -5.93 4.00
N LYS A 68 14.16 -5.62 3.86
CA LYS A 68 15.22 -6.07 4.79
C LYS A 68 15.47 -5.09 5.93
N SER A 69 14.81 -3.94 5.92
CA SER A 69 14.98 -2.94 6.96
C SER A 69 14.38 -3.42 8.28
N ASN A 70 15.12 -3.31 9.35
CA ASN A 70 14.64 -3.50 10.72
C ASN A 70 14.12 -2.19 11.33
N ARG A 71 14.19 -1.10 10.58
CA ARG A 71 13.73 0.21 11.05
C ARG A 71 12.25 0.36 10.81
N THR A 72 11.50 0.46 11.90
CA THR A 72 10.07 0.74 11.89
C THR A 72 9.84 2.10 12.52
N LEU A 73 9.06 2.95 11.87
CA LEU A 73 8.75 4.28 12.34
C LEU A 73 7.23 4.46 12.45
N ASP A 74 6.81 5.30 13.39
CA ASP A 74 5.42 5.69 13.51
C ASP A 74 5.01 6.54 12.30
N ALA A 75 3.82 6.29 11.80
CA ALA A 75 3.23 7.10 10.75
C ALA A 75 3.12 8.57 11.19
N ALA A 76 3.27 9.50 10.24
CA ALA A 76 3.26 10.94 10.49
C ALA A 76 4.36 11.48 11.44
N THR A 77 5.40 10.69 11.72
CA THR A 77 6.61 11.16 12.39
C THR A 77 7.65 11.67 11.39
N THR A 78 8.82 12.03 11.89
CA THR A 78 9.92 12.52 11.06
C THR A 78 11.08 11.53 11.05
N ALA A 79 11.71 11.36 9.90
CA ALA A 79 12.84 10.44 9.71
C ALA A 79 14.20 11.15 9.61
N GLY A 80 14.23 12.43 9.86
CA GLY A 80 15.44 13.27 9.75
C GLY A 80 15.32 14.31 8.64
N GLN A 81 16.43 14.95 8.35
CA GLN A 81 16.55 16.00 7.33
C GLN A 81 17.77 15.72 6.47
N SER A 82 17.70 16.01 5.19
CA SER A 82 18.81 15.92 4.25
C SER A 82 19.05 17.29 3.61
N LYS A 83 20.34 17.61 3.38
CA LYS A 83 20.71 18.83 2.66
C LYS A 83 20.39 18.77 1.17
N ASN A 84 20.28 17.56 0.63
CA ASN A 84 19.99 17.30 -0.78
C ASN A 84 18.63 16.67 -0.92
N SER A 85 18.06 16.75 -2.12
CA SER A 85 16.87 15.96 -2.46
C SER A 85 17.12 14.49 -2.15
N SER A 86 16.17 13.88 -1.49
CA SER A 86 16.30 12.48 -1.08
C SER A 86 15.05 11.69 -1.37
N VAL A 87 15.23 10.41 -1.71
CA VAL A 87 14.12 9.47 -1.89
C VAL A 87 14.10 8.49 -0.73
N SER A 88 12.93 8.26 -0.20
CA SER A 88 12.71 7.32 0.89
C SER A 88 11.68 6.26 0.50
N LEU A 89 11.77 5.10 1.13
CA LEU A 89 10.82 4.01 1.00
C LEU A 89 10.14 3.77 2.34
N ALA A 90 8.82 3.69 2.31
CA ALA A 90 8.01 3.23 3.44
C ALA A 90 7.18 2.02 2.99
N SER A 91 7.06 1.00 3.82
CA SER A 91 6.26 -0.17 3.47
C SER A 91 5.50 -0.75 4.66
N PHE A 92 4.40 -1.41 4.33
CA PHE A 92 3.59 -2.19 5.25
C PHE A 92 2.85 -3.28 4.48
N TYR A 93 2.20 -4.15 5.20
CA TYR A 93 1.36 -5.19 4.62
C TYR A 93 -0.09 -4.97 5.02
N LEU A 94 -0.97 -5.10 4.04
CA LEU A 94 -2.42 -5.06 4.21
C LEU A 94 -2.96 -6.48 4.05
N ASN A 95 -3.67 -6.98 5.05
CA ASN A 95 -4.29 -8.29 5.00
C ASN A 95 -5.80 -8.12 4.98
N SER A 96 -6.49 -8.81 4.09
CA SER A 96 -7.94 -8.90 4.07
C SER A 96 -8.38 -10.34 4.32
N ASP A 97 -9.44 -10.55 5.11
CA ASP A 97 -10.01 -11.88 5.37
C ASP A 97 -10.99 -12.32 4.29
N ARG A 98 -11.48 -11.39 3.48
CA ARG A 98 -12.46 -11.63 2.42
C ARG A 98 -12.37 -10.59 1.31
N TYR A 99 -13.10 -10.81 0.23
CA TYR A 99 -13.25 -9.81 -0.83
C TYR A 99 -13.86 -8.53 -0.27
N THR A 100 -13.19 -7.41 -0.48
CA THR A 100 -13.67 -6.11 -0.04
C THR A 100 -13.18 -4.99 -0.94
N ASP A 101 -14.04 -4.03 -1.18
CA ASP A 101 -13.67 -2.77 -1.81
C ASP A 101 -13.33 -1.75 -0.74
N GLY A 102 -12.36 -0.92 -1.03
CA GLY A 102 -11.95 0.14 -0.13
C GLY A 102 -11.08 1.19 -0.80
N THR A 103 -10.74 2.21 -0.03
CA THR A 103 -9.92 3.32 -0.49
C THR A 103 -8.72 3.49 0.42
N LEU A 104 -7.53 3.37 -0.15
CA LEU A 104 -6.27 3.68 0.53
C LEU A 104 -6.00 5.17 0.36
N GLN A 105 -5.92 5.90 1.47
CA GLN A 105 -5.60 7.32 1.51
C GLN A 105 -4.17 7.51 2.00
N ILE A 106 -3.40 8.32 1.28
CA ILE A 106 -2.00 8.62 1.59
C ILE A 106 -1.84 10.13 1.69
N SER A 107 -1.26 10.59 2.78
CA SER A 107 -1.00 12.01 3.02
C SER A 107 0.37 12.21 3.66
N GLY A 108 0.89 13.42 3.55
CA GLY A 108 2.21 13.85 4.03
C GLY A 108 3.13 14.24 2.88
N PRO A 109 3.70 13.31 2.12
CA PRO A 109 4.57 13.63 0.99
C PRO A 109 3.79 14.28 -0.16
N GLU A 110 4.38 15.31 -0.77
CA GLU A 110 3.80 15.97 -1.96
C GLU A 110 4.04 15.12 -3.21
N HIS A 111 5.24 14.57 -3.35
CA HIS A 111 5.64 13.75 -4.49
C HIS A 111 5.92 12.30 -4.06
N TYR A 112 5.08 11.38 -4.51
CA TYR A 112 5.23 9.97 -4.18
C TYR A 112 4.68 9.04 -5.26
N GLU A 113 5.12 7.80 -5.20
CA GLU A 113 4.64 6.66 -6.00
C GLU A 113 4.21 5.55 -5.06
N VAL A 114 3.14 4.86 -5.41
CA VAL A 114 2.62 3.72 -4.66
C VAL A 114 2.78 2.45 -5.48
N TYR A 115 3.20 1.40 -4.84
CA TYR A 115 3.33 0.07 -5.42
C TYR A 115 2.60 -0.95 -4.54
N ILE A 116 1.80 -1.80 -5.17
CA ILE A 116 1.16 -2.94 -4.51
C ILE A 116 1.69 -4.21 -5.19
N ASP A 117 2.29 -5.10 -4.41
CA ASP A 117 2.92 -6.33 -4.91
C ASP A 117 3.89 -6.08 -6.08
N ASN A 118 4.67 -4.99 -6.02
CA ASN A 118 5.59 -4.45 -7.03
C ASN A 118 4.90 -3.79 -8.25
N GLU A 119 3.60 -3.78 -8.37
CA GLU A 119 2.90 -3.10 -9.44
C GLU A 119 2.62 -1.65 -9.07
N LYS A 120 3.04 -0.73 -9.95
CA LYS A 120 2.82 0.70 -9.74
C LYS A 120 1.34 1.03 -9.87
N GLN A 121 0.84 1.73 -8.87
CA GLN A 121 -0.52 2.25 -8.83
C GLN A 121 -0.54 3.75 -9.08
N THR A 122 -1.66 4.26 -9.55
CA THR A 122 -1.85 5.70 -9.80
C THR A 122 -2.93 6.25 -8.89
N PRO A 123 -2.57 6.81 -7.72
CA PRO A 123 -3.53 7.47 -6.85
C PRO A 123 -4.12 8.72 -7.52
N ALA A 124 -5.39 8.99 -7.28
CA ALA A 124 -6.05 10.23 -7.67
C ALA A 124 -6.30 11.06 -6.42
N ASN A 125 -5.73 12.26 -6.35
CA ASN A 125 -5.87 13.17 -5.20
C ASN A 125 -5.52 12.53 -3.84
N GLY A 126 -4.49 11.72 -3.80
CA GLY A 126 -4.08 11.03 -2.57
C GLY A 126 -4.89 9.78 -2.22
N GLU A 127 -5.83 9.40 -3.07
CA GLU A 127 -6.71 8.25 -2.87
C GLU A 127 -6.48 7.17 -3.93
N LEU A 128 -6.42 5.93 -3.50
CA LEU A 128 -6.30 4.76 -4.35
C LEU A 128 -7.44 3.79 -4.02
N LYS A 129 -8.36 3.60 -4.97
CA LYS A 129 -9.43 2.61 -4.87
C LYS A 129 -8.86 1.22 -5.10
N LEU A 130 -9.16 0.29 -4.21
CA LEU A 130 -8.67 -1.08 -4.23
C LEU A 130 -9.82 -2.06 -4.06
N THR A 131 -9.76 -3.15 -4.81
CA THR A 131 -10.53 -4.36 -4.55
C THR A 131 -9.57 -5.39 -3.97
N LEU A 132 -9.73 -5.71 -2.70
CA LEU A 132 -8.90 -6.66 -1.99
C LEU A 132 -9.54 -8.04 -2.03
N GLU A 133 -8.77 -9.03 -2.39
CA GLU A 133 -9.08 -10.46 -2.24
C GLU A 133 -8.66 -10.93 -0.84
N PRO A 134 -9.14 -12.11 -0.37
CA PRO A 134 -8.73 -12.66 0.92
C PRO A 134 -7.26 -13.10 0.90
N ARG A 135 -6.35 -12.16 0.92
CA ARG A 135 -4.90 -12.37 0.92
C ARG A 135 -4.15 -11.18 1.50
N ARG A 136 -2.85 -11.31 1.52
CA ARG A 136 -1.91 -10.29 1.94
C ARG A 136 -1.38 -9.53 0.74
N TYR A 137 -1.29 -8.21 0.89
CA TYR A 137 -0.73 -7.27 -0.08
C TYR A 137 0.46 -6.55 0.53
N GLU A 138 1.56 -6.48 -0.20
CA GLU A 138 2.66 -5.59 0.16
C GLU A 138 2.41 -4.22 -0.45
N VAL A 139 2.40 -3.18 0.38
CA VAL A 139 2.30 -1.80 -0.06
C VAL A 139 3.64 -1.12 0.17
N VAL A 140 4.21 -0.57 -0.90
CA VAL A 140 5.44 0.22 -0.84
C VAL A 140 5.12 1.63 -1.33
N ILE A 141 5.47 2.62 -0.51
CA ILE A 141 5.37 4.04 -0.84
C ILE A 141 6.79 4.56 -1.01
N LYS A 142 7.09 5.02 -2.21
CA LYS A 142 8.33 5.68 -2.56
C LYS A 142 8.05 7.17 -2.67
N TYR A 143 8.77 7.99 -1.92
CA TYR A 143 8.49 9.41 -1.86
C TYR A 143 9.75 10.25 -1.83
N LEU A 144 9.63 11.48 -2.35
CA LEU A 144 10.69 12.47 -2.44
C LEU A 144 10.55 13.46 -1.28
N THR A 145 11.69 13.85 -0.72
CA THR A 145 11.81 14.97 0.21
C THR A 145 12.74 16.00 -0.42
N ALA A 146 12.32 17.26 -0.50
CA ALA A 146 13.11 18.34 -1.07
C ALA A 146 14.33 18.68 -0.20
N PRO A 147 15.32 19.41 -0.74
CA PRO A 147 16.48 19.86 0.03
C PRO A 147 16.06 20.68 1.25
N ASP A 148 16.75 20.44 2.36
CA ASP A 148 16.54 21.12 3.65
C ASP A 148 15.13 20.96 4.25
N GLU A 149 14.29 20.14 3.65
CA GLU A 149 12.99 19.77 4.22
C GLU A 149 13.10 18.61 5.20
N THR A 150 12.16 18.60 6.14
CA THR A 150 12.01 17.51 7.09
C THR A 150 11.35 16.34 6.39
N ASN A 151 11.98 15.17 6.47
CA ASN A 151 11.43 13.94 5.91
C ASN A 151 10.28 13.44 6.81
N HIS A 152 9.05 13.68 6.38
CA HIS A 152 7.84 13.22 7.03
C HIS A 152 7.46 11.82 6.55
N ILE A 153 7.26 10.92 7.50
CA ILE A 153 6.74 9.58 7.20
C ILE A 153 5.30 9.69 6.73
N PRO A 154 4.89 9.04 5.62
CA PRO A 154 3.52 9.09 5.14
C PRO A 154 2.52 8.65 6.20
N LYS A 155 1.39 9.36 6.30
CA LYS A 155 0.22 8.88 7.02
C LYS A 155 -0.66 8.10 6.03
N VAL A 156 -1.03 6.90 6.42
CA VAL A 156 -1.80 5.99 5.57
C VAL A 156 -3.04 5.51 6.32
N THR A 157 -4.19 5.59 5.65
CA THR A 157 -5.45 5.05 6.16
C THR A 157 -6.14 4.24 5.07
N PHE A 158 -6.80 3.16 5.45
CA PHE A 158 -7.65 2.38 4.57
C PHE A 158 -9.08 2.45 5.05
N LYS A 159 -10.00 2.82 4.16
CA LYS A 159 -11.44 2.94 4.44
C LYS A 159 -12.21 1.91 3.64
N THR A 160 -13.11 1.21 4.30
CA THR A 160 -14.01 0.26 3.66
C THR A 160 -15.40 0.32 4.29
N ASP A 161 -16.41 0.14 3.46
CA ASP A 161 -17.81 0.04 3.90
C ASP A 161 -18.23 -1.41 4.12
N SER A 162 -17.32 -2.36 3.91
CA SER A 162 -17.58 -3.78 4.06
C SER A 162 -17.36 -4.25 5.50
N LYS A 163 -17.95 -5.39 5.86
CA LYS A 163 -17.69 -6.09 7.13
C LYS A 163 -16.42 -6.95 7.09
N ALA A 164 -15.53 -6.69 6.15
CA ALA A 164 -14.27 -7.41 6.05
C ALA A 164 -13.33 -6.96 7.18
N VAL A 165 -12.63 -7.91 7.78
CA VAL A 165 -11.56 -7.59 8.72
C VAL A 165 -10.29 -7.33 7.93
N VAL A 166 -9.95 -6.04 7.83
CA VAL A 166 -8.71 -5.61 7.20
C VAL A 166 -7.72 -5.19 8.27
N THR A 167 -6.50 -5.68 8.20
CA THR A 167 -5.45 -5.36 9.18
C THR A 167 -4.18 -4.90 8.48
N ALA A 168 -3.48 -3.95 9.13
CA ALA A 168 -2.20 -3.47 8.67
C ALA A 168 -1.07 -3.93 9.61
N THR A 169 0.04 -4.40 9.05
CA THR A 169 1.19 -4.87 9.83
C THR A 169 2.51 -4.56 9.12
N THR A 170 3.58 -4.45 9.86
CA THR A 170 4.96 -4.36 9.35
C THR A 170 5.70 -5.70 9.37
N ASP A 171 5.08 -6.75 9.94
CA ASP A 171 5.67 -8.07 10.03
C ASP A 171 5.74 -8.70 8.64
N PRO A 172 6.93 -9.10 8.15
CA PRO A 172 7.07 -9.76 6.85
C PRO A 172 6.59 -11.22 6.88
N GLU A 173 6.50 -11.82 8.07
CA GLU A 173 6.10 -13.21 8.18
C GLU A 173 4.61 -13.38 7.88
N LYS A 174 4.31 -14.17 6.87
CA LYS A 174 2.93 -14.55 6.56
C LYS A 174 2.50 -15.62 7.56
N ARG A 175 1.57 -15.27 8.43
CA ARG A 175 0.88 -16.26 9.26
C ARG A 175 -0.19 -16.94 8.41
N TYR A 176 -0.10 -18.26 8.30
CA TYR A 176 -1.14 -19.03 7.62
C TYR A 176 -2.41 -19.03 8.46
N THR A 177 -3.51 -18.67 7.82
CA THR A 177 -4.86 -18.78 8.40
C THR A 177 -5.50 -20.08 7.98
N LEU A 178 -6.62 -20.44 8.59
CA LEU A 178 -7.42 -21.60 8.14
C LEU A 178 -7.85 -21.44 6.68
N SER A 179 -8.16 -20.21 6.25
CA SER A 179 -8.49 -19.90 4.86
C SER A 179 -7.32 -20.23 3.92
N ASP A 180 -6.08 -19.89 4.26
CA ASP A 180 -4.90 -20.26 3.46
C ASP A 180 -4.73 -21.78 3.33
N VAL A 181 -5.27 -22.54 4.28
CA VAL A 181 -5.22 -24.02 4.25
C VAL A 181 -6.36 -24.60 3.43
N PHE A 182 -7.55 -24.04 3.51
CA PHE A 182 -8.76 -24.58 2.87
C PHE A 182 -9.03 -23.95 1.51
N ASP A 183 -8.80 -22.64 1.38
CA ASP A 183 -9.02 -21.86 0.16
C ASP A 183 -7.67 -21.68 -0.53
N GLY A 184 -7.58 -22.03 -1.76
CA GLY A 184 -6.36 -21.84 -2.51
C GLY A 184 -6.09 -22.89 -3.57
N THR A 185 -5.05 -22.63 -4.33
CA THR A 185 -4.62 -23.53 -5.39
C THR A 185 -3.59 -24.52 -4.87
N ARG A 186 -3.89 -25.79 -4.95
CA ARG A 186 -3.01 -26.89 -4.54
C ARG A 186 -2.61 -27.72 -5.74
N ILE A 187 -1.39 -28.22 -5.72
CA ILE A 187 -0.96 -29.25 -6.67
C ILE A 187 -1.63 -30.55 -6.27
N ARG A 188 -2.52 -31.05 -7.11
CA ARG A 188 -3.24 -32.30 -6.88
C ARG A 188 -2.44 -33.52 -7.33
N SER A 189 -1.76 -33.39 -8.46
CA SER A 189 -0.91 -34.48 -9.00
C SER A 189 0.17 -33.90 -9.89
N VAL A 190 1.26 -34.63 -9.96
CA VAL A 190 2.36 -34.37 -10.87
C VAL A 190 2.66 -35.70 -11.57
N SER A 191 2.74 -35.65 -12.89
CA SER A 191 3.14 -36.82 -13.67
C SER A 191 4.16 -36.42 -14.72
N LEU A 192 5.11 -37.33 -14.94
CA LEU A 192 6.15 -37.17 -15.94
C LEU A 192 5.78 -37.95 -17.18
N SER A 193 6.00 -37.42 -18.36
CA SER A 193 5.82 -38.14 -19.61
C SER A 193 6.78 -39.33 -19.68
N PRO A 194 6.43 -40.42 -20.39
CA PRO A 194 7.28 -41.62 -20.49
C PRO A 194 8.69 -41.34 -21.01
N ASN A 195 8.86 -40.30 -21.81
CA ASN A 195 10.15 -39.89 -22.35
C ASN A 195 10.90 -38.85 -21.48
N GLY A 196 10.36 -38.50 -20.29
CA GLY A 196 10.96 -37.56 -19.34
C GLY A 196 10.99 -36.10 -19.80
N LYS A 197 10.40 -35.76 -20.96
CA LYS A 197 10.51 -34.42 -21.52
C LYS A 197 9.46 -33.42 -21.03
N TYR A 198 8.31 -33.92 -20.54
CA TYR A 198 7.19 -33.10 -20.15
C TYR A 198 6.74 -33.43 -18.74
N LEU A 199 6.43 -32.39 -17.97
CA LEU A 199 5.83 -32.49 -16.66
C LEU A 199 4.39 -32.00 -16.73
N LEU A 200 3.42 -32.85 -16.39
CA LEU A 200 2.02 -32.48 -16.24
C LEU A 200 1.74 -32.21 -14.77
N THR A 201 1.29 -31.02 -14.46
CA THR A 201 0.89 -30.61 -13.11
C THR A 201 -0.60 -30.29 -13.11
N ALA A 202 -1.38 -31.02 -12.33
CA ALA A 202 -2.78 -30.73 -12.12
C ALA A 202 -2.95 -29.90 -10.86
N TYR A 203 -3.73 -28.84 -10.98
CA TYR A 203 -4.06 -27.94 -9.86
C TYR A 203 -5.52 -28.12 -9.47
N GLN A 204 -5.78 -27.98 -8.19
CA GLN A 204 -7.13 -27.88 -7.64
C GLN A 204 -7.23 -26.54 -6.92
N THR A 205 -8.19 -25.72 -7.33
CA THR A 205 -8.53 -24.48 -6.64
C THR A 205 -9.82 -24.67 -5.87
N THR A 206 -9.82 -24.32 -4.60
CA THR A 206 -11.01 -24.31 -3.74
C THR A 206 -11.35 -22.85 -3.45
N TYR A 207 -12.63 -22.50 -3.59
CA TYR A 207 -13.16 -21.16 -3.34
C TYR A 207 -14.04 -21.16 -2.10
#